data_ba55419ab296d1bbc20a723a21c066fa
#
_entry.id   ba55419ab296d1bbc20a723a21c066fa
#
_cell.length_a   1.000
_cell.length_b   1.000
_cell.length_c   1.000
_cell.angle_alpha   90.00
_cell.angle_beta   90.00
_cell.angle_gamma   90.00
#
_symmetry.space_group_name_H-M   'P 1'
#
loop_
_entity.id
_entity.type
_entity.pdbx_description
1 polymer ?
#
loop_
_entity_poly.entity_id
_entity_poly.type
_entity_poly.pdbx_seq_one_letter_code
_entity_poly.pdbx_strand_id
1 'polypeptide(L)'
;FLYTIPTFQNPSGRTLGAERRRRLVELVTRFDLDVLEDDPYGLVRYEGTAPPSLHELEGGRRVTFTSSFSKTAALGLRVGWFVVPDALRAAYDERAVSTYISPPFLAQAAIAELIARGRFEPNLEHVRAELRARRDAMLDALARSFPATSSWSRPEGGYFVWLELG
;
A
#
# COMPACT_ATOMS: atom_id res chain seq x y z
N PHE A 1 16.47 9.14 6.36
CA PHE A 1 15.15 9.07 5.71
C PHE A 1 14.15 8.31 6.59
N LEU A 2 12.85 8.53 6.36
CA LEU A 2 11.75 7.83 7.01
C LEU A 2 11.13 6.82 6.03
N TYR A 3 11.07 5.53 6.44
CA TYR A 3 10.25 4.52 5.76
C TYR A 3 8.92 4.34 6.50
N THR A 4 7.81 4.32 5.77
CA THR A 4 6.49 4.13 6.38
C THR A 4 5.50 3.43 5.44
N ILE A 5 4.61 2.62 6.03
CA ILE A 5 3.43 2.04 5.36
C ILE A 5 2.20 2.72 5.99
N PRO A 6 1.74 3.86 5.45
CA PRO A 6 0.68 4.64 6.11
C PRO A 6 -0.74 4.09 5.90
N THR A 7 -0.92 3.11 5.01
CA THR A 7 -2.22 2.52 4.67
C THR A 7 -2.20 1.02 4.90
N PHE A 8 -3.10 0.51 5.76
CA PHE A 8 -3.22 -0.93 6.10
C PHE A 8 -1.89 -1.58 6.47
N GLN A 9 -1.15 -0.91 7.35
CA GLN A 9 0.22 -1.22 7.76
C GLN A 9 0.40 -2.71 8.12
N ASN A 10 1.47 -3.29 7.65
CA ASN A 10 1.90 -4.64 8.02
C ASN A 10 2.78 -4.58 9.29
N PRO A 11 2.39 -5.22 10.41
CA PRO A 11 1.30 -6.21 10.53
C PRO A 11 0.01 -5.66 11.15
N SER A 12 -0.05 -4.40 11.58
CA SER A 12 -1.11 -3.88 12.43
C SER A 12 -2.47 -3.70 11.73
N GLY A 13 -2.51 -3.66 10.39
CA GLY A 13 -3.70 -3.33 9.61
C GLY A 13 -4.16 -1.87 9.74
N ARG A 14 -3.45 -1.04 10.50
CA ARG A 14 -3.83 0.35 10.77
C ARG A 14 -3.58 1.26 9.58
N THR A 15 -4.45 2.28 9.45
CA THR A 15 -4.28 3.37 8.48
C THR A 15 -4.04 4.68 9.21
N LEU A 16 -3.00 5.40 8.80
CA LEU A 16 -2.71 6.74 9.28
C LEU A 16 -3.76 7.72 8.71
N GLY A 17 -4.56 8.32 9.58
CA GLY A 17 -5.64 9.23 9.19
C GLY A 17 -5.12 10.53 8.56
N ALA A 18 -5.99 11.24 7.83
CA ALA A 18 -5.64 12.43 7.04
C ALA A 18 -4.97 13.54 7.87
N GLU A 19 -5.42 13.79 9.10
CA GLU A 19 -4.82 14.81 9.98
C GLU A 19 -3.38 14.45 10.36
N ARG A 20 -3.14 13.20 10.76
CA ARG A 20 -1.79 12.72 11.10
C ARG A 20 -0.87 12.72 9.88
N ARG A 21 -1.39 12.45 8.68
CA ARG A 21 -0.63 12.57 7.42
C ARG A 21 -0.18 14.01 7.18
N ARG A 22 -1.08 14.99 7.31
CA ARG A 22 -0.73 16.42 7.20
C ARG A 22 0.35 16.80 8.22
N ARG A 23 0.16 16.37 9.47
CA ARG A 23 1.15 16.63 10.51
C ARG A 23 2.52 16.02 10.22
N LEU A 24 2.54 14.80 9.67
CA LEU A 24 3.78 14.14 9.25
C LEU A 24 4.47 14.92 8.12
N VAL A 25 3.72 15.38 7.12
CA VAL A 25 4.24 16.21 6.02
C VAL A 25 4.84 17.53 6.53
N GLU A 26 4.19 18.19 7.52
CA GLU A 26 4.76 19.38 8.16
C GLU A 26 6.13 19.08 8.81
N LEU A 27 6.25 17.94 9.51
CA LEU A 27 7.52 17.53 10.12
C LEU A 27 8.58 17.18 9.08
N VAL A 28 8.20 16.47 8.02
CA VAL A 28 9.06 16.14 6.88
C VAL A 28 9.65 17.41 6.27
N THR A 29 8.81 18.42 6.01
CA THR A 29 9.23 19.70 5.47
C THR A 29 10.10 20.47 6.46
N ARG A 30 9.69 20.53 7.74
CA ARG A 30 10.41 21.28 8.77
C ARG A 30 11.82 20.75 9.04
N PHE A 31 11.99 19.43 9.00
CA PHE A 31 13.26 18.77 9.34
C PHE A 31 14.05 18.30 8.10
N ASP A 32 13.62 18.70 6.92
CA ASP A 32 14.29 18.39 5.65
C ASP A 32 14.50 16.89 5.43
N LEU A 33 13.46 16.07 5.75
CA LEU A 33 13.54 14.61 5.71
C LEU A 33 13.06 14.06 4.36
N ASP A 34 13.80 13.11 3.82
CA ASP A 34 13.29 12.27 2.73
C ASP A 34 12.42 11.15 3.29
N VAL A 35 11.35 10.81 2.57
CA VAL A 35 10.39 9.77 2.95
C VAL A 35 10.25 8.74 1.86
N LEU A 36 10.22 7.47 2.23
CA LEU A 36 9.76 6.37 1.40
C LEU A 36 8.38 5.93 1.91
N GLU A 37 7.33 6.33 1.19
CA GLU A 37 5.96 5.89 1.41
C GLU A 37 5.72 4.60 0.63
N ASP A 38 5.55 3.49 1.35
CA ASP A 38 5.27 2.19 0.76
C ASP A 38 3.77 1.87 0.91
N ASP A 39 3.06 1.82 -0.21
CA ASP A 39 1.61 1.56 -0.22
C ASP A 39 1.22 0.37 -1.11
N PRO A 40 1.55 -0.86 -0.71
CA PRO A 40 1.16 -2.05 -1.45
C PRO A 40 -0.31 -2.44 -1.24
N TYR A 41 -1.03 -1.79 -0.32
CA TYR A 41 -2.36 -2.21 0.13
C TYR A 41 -3.47 -1.18 -0.13
N GLY A 42 -3.18 0.07 -0.42
CA GLY A 42 -4.16 1.15 -0.52
C GLY A 42 -5.28 0.88 -1.52
N LEU A 43 -4.94 0.28 -2.66
CA LEU A 43 -5.91 -0.11 -3.67
C LEU A 43 -6.85 -1.26 -3.23
N VAL A 44 -6.47 -2.07 -2.26
CA VAL A 44 -7.34 -3.13 -1.71
C VAL A 44 -8.17 -2.65 -0.50
N ARG A 45 -8.63 -1.41 -0.55
CA ARG A 45 -9.64 -0.85 0.34
C ARG A 45 -11.02 -1.33 -0.08
N TYR A 46 -11.79 -1.89 0.84
CA TYR A 46 -13.15 -2.40 0.61
C TYR A 46 -14.22 -1.70 1.45
N GLU A 47 -13.83 -0.77 2.35
CA GLU A 47 -14.71 0.10 3.13
C GLU A 47 -14.09 1.48 3.32
N GLY A 48 -14.95 2.49 3.53
CA GLY A 48 -14.53 3.87 3.83
C GLY A 48 -13.88 4.58 2.63
N THR A 49 -13.28 5.74 2.92
CA THR A 49 -12.62 6.60 1.92
C THR A 49 -11.11 6.61 2.14
N ALA A 50 -10.36 6.50 1.06
CA ALA A 50 -8.90 6.58 1.12
C ALA A 50 -8.45 8.00 1.50
N PRO A 51 -7.60 8.16 2.54
CA PRO A 51 -6.96 9.44 2.78
C PRO A 51 -5.91 9.71 1.67
N PRO A 52 -5.62 10.99 1.37
CA PRO A 52 -4.57 11.32 0.40
C PRO A 52 -3.21 10.76 0.85
N SER A 53 -2.36 10.36 -0.10
CA SER A 53 -1.00 9.88 0.20
C SER A 53 -0.12 11.01 0.80
N LEU A 54 0.97 10.63 1.44
CA LEU A 54 1.98 11.61 1.88
C LEU A 54 2.61 12.29 0.67
N HIS A 55 2.84 11.54 -0.41
CA HIS A 55 3.35 12.03 -1.68
C HIS A 55 2.45 13.14 -2.27
N GLU A 56 1.13 12.91 -2.33
CA GLU A 56 0.16 13.93 -2.78
C GLU A 56 0.15 15.17 -1.88
N LEU A 57 0.14 14.97 -0.57
CA LEU A 57 0.10 16.07 0.40
C LEU A 57 1.36 16.93 0.40
N GLU A 58 2.52 16.33 0.15
CA GLU A 58 3.83 17.00 0.15
C GLU A 58 4.18 17.61 -1.22
N GLY A 59 3.53 17.11 -2.29
CA GLY A 59 3.74 17.56 -3.67
C GLY A 59 4.93 16.90 -4.37
N GLY A 60 5.33 15.71 -3.90
CA GLY A 60 6.31 14.87 -4.59
C GLY A 60 7.76 15.37 -4.60
N ARG A 61 8.13 16.27 -3.71
CA ARG A 61 9.49 16.85 -3.66
C ARG A 61 10.45 16.03 -2.81
N ARG A 62 9.95 15.40 -1.73
CA ARG A 62 10.74 14.63 -0.75
C ARG A 62 10.15 13.27 -0.46
N VAL A 63 8.91 13.01 -0.88
CA VAL A 63 8.26 11.73 -0.68
C VAL A 63 8.37 10.89 -1.95
N THR A 64 9.18 9.85 -1.90
CA THR A 64 9.13 8.76 -2.89
C THR A 64 7.97 7.85 -2.54
N PHE A 65 7.02 7.71 -3.46
CA PHE A 65 5.93 6.74 -3.32
C PHE A 65 6.27 5.43 -4.02
N THR A 66 5.99 4.30 -3.39
CA THR A 66 6.15 2.99 -4.02
C THR A 66 4.92 2.13 -3.80
N SER A 67 4.62 1.29 -4.77
CA SER A 67 3.55 0.30 -4.70
C SER A 67 3.84 -0.91 -5.58
N SER A 68 2.91 -1.88 -5.60
CA SER A 68 3.11 -3.15 -6.28
C SER A 68 1.79 -3.74 -6.77
N PHE A 69 1.83 -4.41 -7.92
CA PHE A 69 0.72 -5.22 -8.43
C PHE A 69 0.58 -6.59 -7.74
N SER A 70 1.51 -6.93 -6.84
CA SER A 70 1.50 -8.22 -6.13
C SER A 70 0.22 -8.48 -5.32
N LYS A 71 -0.45 -7.42 -4.86
CA LYS A 71 -1.67 -7.51 -4.03
C LYS A 71 -2.96 -7.22 -4.80
N THR A 72 -2.82 -6.66 -6.00
CA THR A 72 -3.96 -6.16 -6.78
C THR A 72 -4.17 -6.92 -8.09
N ALA A 73 -3.14 -7.57 -8.62
CA ALA A 73 -3.23 -8.37 -9.84
C ALA A 73 -2.74 -9.81 -9.62
N ALA A 74 -1.42 -10.01 -9.49
CA ALA A 74 -0.86 -11.34 -9.28
C ALA A 74 0.48 -11.30 -8.54
N LEU A 75 0.57 -12.05 -7.45
CA LEU A 75 1.76 -12.12 -6.59
C LEU A 75 3.01 -12.59 -7.36
N GLY A 76 2.85 -13.56 -8.25
CA GLY A 76 3.94 -14.18 -9.01
C GLY A 76 4.55 -13.31 -10.10
N LEU A 77 3.91 -12.23 -10.53
CA LEU A 77 4.44 -11.36 -11.58
C LEU A 77 5.59 -10.47 -11.10
N ARG A 78 5.68 -10.18 -9.81
CA ARG A 78 6.76 -9.40 -9.19
C ARG A 78 6.98 -8.02 -9.84
N VAL A 79 5.90 -7.31 -10.18
CA VAL A 79 5.94 -5.96 -10.75
C VAL A 79 5.56 -4.95 -9.66
N GLY A 80 6.39 -3.94 -9.48
CA GLY A 80 6.16 -2.78 -8.65
C GLY A 80 6.62 -1.51 -9.36
N TRP A 81 6.36 -0.36 -8.77
CA TRP A 81 6.75 0.94 -9.32
C TRP A 81 7.11 1.93 -8.22
N PHE A 82 7.84 2.96 -8.62
CA PHE A 82 8.13 4.14 -7.83
C PHE A 82 7.62 5.39 -8.53
N VAL A 83 7.12 6.33 -7.74
CA VAL A 83 6.96 7.75 -8.13
C VAL A 83 7.99 8.51 -7.34
N VAL A 84 9.04 8.95 -8.01
CA VAL A 84 10.22 9.55 -7.36
C VAL A 84 10.21 11.08 -7.54
N PRO A 85 10.74 11.84 -6.56
CA PRO A 85 11.04 13.25 -6.75
C PRO A 85 11.93 13.47 -7.97
N ASP A 86 11.67 14.52 -8.76
CA ASP A 86 12.44 14.82 -9.98
C ASP A 86 13.95 14.93 -9.72
N ALA A 87 14.34 15.47 -8.56
CA ALA A 87 15.75 15.58 -8.17
C ALA A 87 16.44 14.21 -7.97
N LEU A 88 15.70 13.14 -7.71
CA LEU A 88 16.24 11.79 -7.48
C LEU A 88 16.15 10.89 -8.74
N ARG A 89 15.42 11.30 -9.78
CA ARG A 89 15.14 10.49 -10.96
C ARG A 89 16.39 9.90 -11.59
N ALA A 90 17.38 10.76 -11.89
CA ALA A 90 18.62 10.30 -12.54
C ALA A 90 19.40 9.28 -11.70
N ALA A 91 19.42 9.46 -10.36
CA ALA A 91 20.08 8.53 -9.45
C ALA A 91 19.34 7.18 -9.37
N TYR A 92 18.01 7.18 -9.40
CA TYR A 92 17.21 5.94 -9.45
C TYR A 92 17.41 5.19 -10.77
N ASP A 93 17.42 5.88 -11.92
CA ASP A 93 17.65 5.29 -13.24
C ASP A 93 19.06 4.65 -13.32
N GLU A 94 20.08 5.38 -12.90
CA GLU A 94 21.46 4.85 -12.85
C GLU A 94 21.57 3.60 -11.94
N ARG A 95 20.93 3.67 -10.76
CA ARG A 95 20.93 2.54 -9.82
C ARG A 95 20.19 1.34 -10.39
N ALA A 96 19.06 1.55 -11.04
CA ALA A 96 18.30 0.49 -11.69
C ALA A 96 19.13 -0.23 -12.75
N VAL A 97 19.75 0.51 -13.65
CA VAL A 97 20.64 -0.07 -14.69
C VAL A 97 21.82 -0.82 -14.09
N SER A 98 22.44 -0.27 -13.03
CA SER A 98 23.62 -0.89 -12.40
C SER A 98 23.31 -2.12 -11.55
N THR A 99 22.04 -2.31 -11.12
CA THR A 99 21.65 -3.43 -10.22
C THR A 99 20.99 -4.59 -10.96
N TYR A 100 20.03 -4.33 -11.83
CA TYR A 100 19.25 -5.38 -12.49
C TYR A 100 19.07 -5.16 -14.01
N ILE A 101 19.72 -4.14 -14.59
CA ILE A 101 19.71 -3.79 -16.03
C ILE A 101 18.32 -3.40 -16.51
N SER A 102 17.37 -4.34 -16.49
CA SER A 102 15.96 -4.11 -16.77
C SER A 102 15.09 -5.10 -16.00
N PRO A 103 13.88 -4.69 -15.57
CA PRO A 103 12.92 -5.61 -14.95
C PRO A 103 12.36 -6.60 -15.99
N PRO A 104 11.74 -7.73 -15.56
CA PRO A 104 11.19 -8.74 -16.46
C PRO A 104 10.15 -8.16 -17.42
N PHE A 105 10.47 -8.07 -18.71
CA PHE A 105 9.60 -7.46 -19.71
C PHE A 105 8.22 -8.14 -19.81
N LEU A 106 8.17 -9.47 -19.82
CA LEU A 106 6.92 -10.22 -19.97
C LEU A 106 5.92 -9.90 -18.86
N ALA A 107 6.39 -9.82 -17.62
CA ALA A 107 5.53 -9.50 -16.47
C ALA A 107 4.98 -8.07 -16.56
N GLN A 108 5.81 -7.10 -16.97
CA GLN A 108 5.37 -5.72 -17.18
C GLN A 108 4.38 -5.61 -18.35
N ALA A 109 4.65 -6.27 -19.47
CA ALA A 109 3.76 -6.31 -20.63
C ALA A 109 2.39 -6.91 -20.26
N ALA A 110 2.36 -7.97 -19.44
CA ALA A 110 1.11 -8.58 -18.96
C ALA A 110 0.29 -7.61 -18.12
N ILE A 111 0.93 -6.84 -17.21
CA ILE A 111 0.23 -5.82 -16.42
C ILE A 111 -0.24 -4.66 -17.31
N ALA A 112 0.60 -4.18 -18.23
CA ALA A 112 0.23 -3.11 -19.15
C ALA A 112 -0.99 -3.50 -20.00
N GLU A 113 -1.03 -4.73 -20.51
CA GLU A 113 -2.15 -5.27 -21.28
C GLU A 113 -3.42 -5.43 -20.42
N LEU A 114 -3.30 -5.88 -19.18
CA LEU A 114 -4.41 -5.97 -18.24
C LEU A 114 -5.08 -4.60 -18.02
N ILE A 115 -4.26 -3.56 -17.87
CA ILE A 115 -4.73 -2.18 -17.70
C ILE A 115 -5.33 -1.65 -19.02
N ALA A 116 -4.62 -1.79 -20.13
CA ALA A 116 -5.04 -1.28 -21.45
C ALA A 116 -6.38 -1.89 -21.91
N ARG A 117 -6.66 -3.15 -21.56
CA ARG A 117 -7.94 -3.82 -21.84
C ARG A 117 -9.04 -3.47 -20.83
N GLY A 118 -8.81 -2.59 -19.88
CA GLY A 118 -9.80 -2.24 -18.85
C GLY A 118 -10.17 -3.40 -17.93
N ARG A 119 -9.28 -4.40 -17.78
CA ARG A 119 -9.52 -5.60 -16.95
C ARG A 119 -8.98 -5.44 -15.52
N PHE A 120 -8.16 -4.45 -15.28
CA PHE A 120 -7.56 -4.22 -13.96
C PHE A 120 -8.62 -3.85 -12.91
N GLU A 121 -9.48 -2.86 -13.18
CA GLU A 121 -10.50 -2.42 -12.22
C GLU A 121 -11.53 -3.51 -11.89
N PRO A 122 -12.10 -4.27 -12.85
CA PRO A 122 -12.99 -5.38 -12.52
C PRO A 122 -12.30 -6.46 -11.66
N ASN A 123 -11.01 -6.75 -11.92
CA ASN A 123 -10.24 -7.67 -11.10
C ASN A 123 -10.04 -7.12 -9.68
N LEU A 124 -9.76 -5.83 -9.55
CA LEU A 124 -9.57 -5.18 -8.26
C LEU A 124 -10.86 -5.17 -7.43
N GLU A 125 -12.01 -4.94 -8.06
CA GLU A 125 -13.33 -5.04 -7.41
C GLU A 125 -13.59 -6.46 -6.89
N HIS A 126 -13.28 -7.48 -7.69
CA HIS A 126 -13.37 -8.88 -7.26
C HIS A 126 -12.46 -9.17 -6.07
N VAL A 127 -11.21 -8.72 -6.11
CA VAL A 127 -10.25 -8.88 -5.00
C VAL A 127 -10.76 -8.18 -3.72
N ARG A 128 -11.31 -6.98 -3.84
CA ARG A 128 -11.90 -6.24 -2.71
C ARG A 128 -13.07 -7.00 -2.09
N ALA A 129 -13.97 -7.53 -2.91
CA ALA A 129 -15.13 -8.30 -2.44
C ALA A 129 -14.70 -9.57 -1.69
N GLU A 130 -13.75 -10.33 -2.24
CA GLU A 130 -13.20 -11.54 -1.63
C GLU A 130 -12.48 -11.25 -0.30
N LEU A 131 -11.66 -10.21 -0.25
CA LEU A 131 -10.95 -9.81 0.97
C LEU A 131 -11.91 -9.35 2.07
N ARG A 132 -12.96 -8.60 1.69
CA ARG A 132 -14.01 -8.19 2.62
C ARG A 132 -14.70 -9.41 3.24
N ALA A 133 -15.13 -10.37 2.40
CA ALA A 133 -15.79 -11.58 2.87
C ALA A 133 -14.90 -12.40 3.81
N ARG A 134 -13.61 -12.54 3.48
CA ARG A 134 -12.64 -13.24 4.33
C ARG A 134 -12.38 -12.52 5.65
N ARG A 135 -12.27 -11.18 5.64
CA ARG A 135 -12.17 -10.37 6.85
C ARG A 135 -13.38 -10.60 7.75
N ASP A 136 -14.59 -10.51 7.21
CA ASP A 136 -15.83 -10.66 7.98
C ASP A 136 -15.91 -12.06 8.60
N ALA A 137 -15.63 -13.11 7.82
CA ALA A 137 -15.56 -14.48 8.33
C ALA A 137 -14.51 -14.67 9.45
N MET A 138 -13.35 -14.02 9.32
CA MET A 138 -12.30 -14.02 10.35
C MET A 138 -12.80 -13.34 11.63
N LEU A 139 -13.39 -12.15 11.53
CA LEU A 139 -13.90 -11.40 12.68
C LEU A 139 -15.01 -12.17 13.41
N ASP A 140 -15.91 -12.80 12.66
CA ASP A 140 -16.96 -13.65 13.22
C ASP A 140 -16.38 -14.89 13.95
N ALA A 141 -15.34 -15.50 13.40
CA ALA A 141 -14.66 -16.63 14.03
C ALA A 141 -13.94 -16.20 15.33
N LEU A 142 -13.25 -15.07 15.31
CA LEU A 142 -12.62 -14.49 16.50
C LEU A 142 -13.65 -14.22 17.60
N ALA A 143 -14.78 -13.61 17.25
CA ALA A 143 -15.85 -13.30 18.21
C ALA A 143 -16.47 -14.56 18.86
N ARG A 144 -16.51 -15.69 18.13
CA ARG A 144 -17.05 -16.95 18.67
C ARG A 144 -16.04 -17.75 19.48
N SER A 145 -14.75 -17.65 19.17
CA SER A 145 -13.76 -18.62 19.63
C SER A 145 -12.73 -18.05 20.61
N PHE A 146 -12.60 -16.74 20.70
CA PHE A 146 -11.61 -16.10 21.56
C PHE A 146 -12.20 -15.61 22.88
N PRO A 147 -11.39 -15.57 23.97
CA PRO A 147 -11.85 -15.04 25.27
C PRO A 147 -12.31 -13.59 25.18
N ALA A 148 -13.26 -13.20 26.03
CA ALA A 148 -13.78 -11.83 26.12
C ALA A 148 -12.70 -10.77 26.48
N THR A 149 -11.56 -11.21 27.00
CA THR A 149 -10.39 -10.35 27.30
C THR A 149 -9.58 -10.01 26.06
N SER A 150 -9.77 -10.72 24.94
CA SER A 150 -9.07 -10.46 23.69
C SER A 150 -9.72 -9.33 22.91
N SER A 151 -8.91 -8.59 22.17
CA SER A 151 -9.39 -7.53 21.27
C SER A 151 -8.75 -7.67 19.89
N TRP A 152 -9.40 -7.14 18.87
CA TRP A 152 -8.88 -7.17 17.50
C TRP A 152 -9.28 -5.95 16.69
N SER A 153 -8.46 -5.65 15.70
CA SER A 153 -8.75 -4.59 14.75
C SER A 153 -9.87 -5.00 13.77
N ARG A 154 -10.63 -4.01 13.28
CA ARG A 154 -11.57 -4.16 12.16
C ARG A 154 -11.07 -3.30 10.98
N PRO A 155 -10.16 -3.83 10.13
CA PRO A 155 -9.59 -3.06 9.03
C PRO A 155 -10.63 -2.82 7.92
N GLU A 156 -10.52 -1.65 7.28
CA GLU A 156 -11.33 -1.25 6.11
C GLU A 156 -10.73 -1.70 4.78
N GLY A 157 -9.60 -2.40 4.82
CA GLY A 157 -8.84 -2.87 3.67
C GLY A 157 -7.61 -3.66 4.05
N GLY A 158 -6.80 -4.02 3.05
CA GLY A 158 -5.57 -4.78 3.26
C GLY A 158 -5.79 -6.25 3.60
N TYR A 159 -4.79 -6.83 4.24
CA TYR A 159 -4.67 -8.29 4.45
C TYR A 159 -4.55 -8.68 5.93
N PHE A 160 -4.56 -7.73 6.87
CA PHE A 160 -4.17 -7.99 8.26
C PHE A 160 -5.28 -7.65 9.24
N VAL A 161 -5.55 -8.57 10.15
CA VAL A 161 -6.30 -8.32 11.39
C VAL A 161 -5.29 -8.45 12.53
N TRP A 162 -5.20 -7.43 13.36
CA TRP A 162 -4.35 -7.42 14.56
C TRP A 162 -5.14 -7.94 15.74
N LEU A 163 -4.68 -9.00 16.37
CA LEU A 163 -5.27 -9.61 17.55
C LEU A 163 -4.36 -9.34 18.76
N GLU A 164 -4.96 -8.87 19.84
CA GLU A 164 -4.34 -8.72 21.16
C GLU A 164 -4.97 -9.73 22.12
N LEU A 165 -4.13 -10.56 22.70
CA LEU A 165 -4.54 -11.53 23.75
C LEU A 165 -4.50 -10.80 25.08
N GLY A 166 -5.57 -10.91 25.86
CA GLY A 166 -5.66 -10.38 27.22
C GLY A 166 -4.95 -11.27 28.26
#